data_e4e1ebd1487cffeccc4ed996f2fd2828
#
_entry.id   e4e1ebd1487cffeccc4ed996f2fd2828
#
_cell.length_a   1.000
_cell.length_b   1.000
_cell.length_c   1.000
_cell.angle_alpha   90.00
_cell.angle_beta   90.00
_cell.angle_gamma   90.00
#
_symmetry.space_group_name_H-M   'P 1'
#
loop_
_entity.id
_entity.type
_entity.pdbx_description
1 polymer ?
#
loop_
_entity_poly.entity_id
_entity_poly.type
_entity_poly.pdbx_seq_one_letter_code
_entity_poly.pdbx_strand_id
1 'polypeptide(L)'
;MKECFKCNIVKPLSDFYKHKQMADGYLNKCKECNRKDSALQLKKNKLNPDWIEKEKERVRKKQVAQKGHPRTLIYAEVKRMVASGEIIKKPCEVCGKEKAQGHHEDYNKPYDLIWLCVRHHQDRHIHLRNAKTLGQEPMPISYFIKSLQVTF
;
A
#
# COMPACT_ATOMS: atom_id res chain seq x y z
N MET A 1 -20.90 17.43 11.69
CA MET A 1 -21.27 16.24 12.50
C MET A 1 -22.36 15.48 11.77
N LYS A 2 -22.32 14.13 11.82
CA LYS A 2 -23.34 13.25 11.21
C LYS A 2 -23.52 12.02 12.07
N GLU A 3 -24.75 11.60 12.24
CA GLU A 3 -25.08 10.36 12.96
C GLU A 3 -24.87 9.14 12.04
N CYS A 4 -24.23 8.11 12.56
CA CYS A 4 -24.09 6.83 11.86
C CYS A 4 -25.35 5.98 12.11
N PHE A 5 -26.12 5.67 11.06
CA PHE A 5 -27.35 4.88 11.18
C PHE A 5 -27.14 3.48 11.77
N LYS A 6 -25.91 2.96 11.80
CA LYS A 6 -25.62 1.61 12.29
C LYS A 6 -25.23 1.54 13.77
N CYS A 7 -24.49 2.52 14.27
CA CYS A 7 -24.07 2.57 15.67
C CYS A 7 -24.71 3.71 16.46
N ASN A 8 -25.52 4.54 15.81
CA ASN A 8 -26.26 5.69 16.36
C ASN A 8 -25.37 6.70 17.09
N ILE A 9 -24.08 6.74 16.72
CA ILE A 9 -23.10 7.67 17.31
C ILE A 9 -22.91 8.85 16.34
N VAL A 10 -23.02 10.07 16.85
CA VAL A 10 -22.70 11.30 16.13
C VAL A 10 -21.19 11.43 16.03
N LYS A 11 -20.66 11.51 14.81
CA LYS A 11 -19.23 11.58 14.50
C LYS A 11 -18.94 12.74 13.55
N PRO A 12 -17.69 13.22 13.47
CA PRO A 12 -17.29 14.20 12.46
C PRO A 12 -17.43 13.62 11.04
N LEU A 13 -17.67 14.48 10.04
CA LEU A 13 -17.78 14.05 8.63
C LEU A 13 -16.53 13.36 8.11
N SER A 14 -15.36 13.65 8.69
CA SER A 14 -14.11 12.93 8.40
C SER A 14 -14.18 11.42 8.65
N ASP A 15 -15.08 10.97 9.52
CA ASP A 15 -15.30 9.57 9.85
C ASP A 15 -16.27 8.86 8.90
N PHE A 16 -16.70 9.53 7.85
CA PHE A 16 -17.55 8.97 6.82
C PHE A 16 -16.83 8.96 5.47
N TYR A 17 -17.11 7.97 4.63
CA TYR A 17 -16.62 7.97 3.26
C TYR A 17 -17.44 8.92 2.39
N LYS A 18 -16.78 9.69 1.53
CA LYS A 18 -17.46 10.51 0.52
C LYS A 18 -18.26 9.63 -0.43
N HIS A 19 -19.45 10.09 -0.82
CA HIS A 19 -20.32 9.38 -1.76
C HIS A 19 -21.15 10.36 -2.57
N LYS A 20 -20.95 10.37 -3.89
CA LYS A 20 -21.55 11.37 -4.80
C LYS A 20 -23.09 11.37 -4.85
N GLN A 21 -23.72 10.23 -4.58
CA GLN A 21 -25.18 10.07 -4.64
C GLN A 21 -25.90 10.41 -3.33
N MET A 22 -25.17 10.76 -2.28
CA MET A 22 -25.77 11.16 -1.01
C MET A 22 -25.97 12.68 -0.98
N ALA A 23 -27.11 13.12 -0.45
CA ALA A 23 -27.47 14.56 -0.42
C ALA A 23 -26.40 15.43 0.29
N ASP A 24 -25.77 14.90 1.34
CA ASP A 24 -24.70 15.57 2.08
C ASP A 24 -23.28 15.19 1.60
N GLY A 25 -23.19 14.38 0.53
CA GLY A 25 -21.91 13.93 -0.04
C GLY A 25 -21.19 12.84 0.76
N TYR A 26 -21.80 12.25 1.79
CA TYR A 26 -21.19 11.23 2.65
C TYR A 26 -22.09 10.03 2.88
N LEU A 27 -21.50 8.84 2.99
CA LEU A 27 -22.25 7.64 3.37
C LEU A 27 -22.91 7.81 4.73
N ASN A 28 -24.10 7.22 4.93
CA ASN A 28 -24.82 7.25 6.21
C ASN A 28 -24.20 6.32 7.28
N LYS A 29 -23.21 5.54 6.89
CA LYS A 29 -22.47 4.61 7.75
C LYS A 29 -21.06 5.12 7.99
N CYS A 30 -20.62 5.16 9.26
CA CYS A 30 -19.24 5.58 9.57
C CYS A 30 -18.20 4.56 9.06
N LYS A 31 -16.99 5.00 8.86
CA LYS A 31 -15.87 4.18 8.36
C LYS A 31 -15.64 2.92 9.17
N GLU A 32 -15.80 2.98 10.49
CA GLU A 32 -15.62 1.84 11.38
C GLU A 32 -16.70 0.76 11.14
N CYS A 33 -17.98 1.16 11.13
CA CYS A 33 -19.09 0.24 10.82
C CYS A 33 -18.96 -0.35 9.41
N ASN A 34 -18.55 0.48 8.44
CA ASN A 34 -18.34 0.01 7.07
C ASN A 34 -17.22 -1.03 7.00
N ARG A 35 -16.10 -0.84 7.71
CA ARG A 35 -15.03 -1.85 7.78
C ARG A 35 -15.46 -3.15 8.43
N LYS A 36 -16.25 -3.08 9.54
CA LYS A 36 -16.80 -4.26 10.19
C LYS A 36 -17.69 -5.06 9.23
N ASP A 37 -18.58 -4.38 8.51
CA ASP A 37 -19.45 -5.04 7.52
C ASP A 37 -18.69 -5.67 6.38
N SER A 38 -17.71 -4.95 5.83
CA SER A 38 -16.84 -5.46 4.76
C SER A 38 -16.06 -6.70 5.20
N ALA A 39 -15.58 -6.71 6.44
CA ALA A 39 -14.87 -7.86 7.00
C ALA A 39 -15.81 -9.08 7.17
N LEU A 40 -17.05 -8.86 7.64
CA LEU A 40 -18.05 -9.91 7.76
C LEU A 40 -18.46 -10.44 6.38
N GLN A 41 -18.66 -9.56 5.40
CA GLN A 41 -18.97 -9.96 4.02
C GLN A 41 -17.84 -10.78 3.41
N LEU A 42 -16.60 -10.37 3.63
CA LEU A 42 -15.42 -11.13 3.15
C LEU A 42 -15.36 -12.54 3.79
N LYS A 43 -15.66 -12.65 5.09
CA LYS A 43 -15.73 -13.96 5.76
C LYS A 43 -16.80 -14.85 5.11
N LYS A 44 -18.00 -14.30 4.84
CA LYS A 44 -19.07 -15.04 4.14
C LYS A 44 -18.66 -15.46 2.73
N ASN A 45 -18.05 -14.55 1.98
CA ASN A 45 -17.59 -14.82 0.61
C ASN A 45 -16.56 -15.94 0.57
N LYS A 46 -15.63 -15.99 1.55
CA LYS A 46 -14.62 -17.04 1.65
C LYS A 46 -15.20 -18.45 1.90
N LEU A 47 -16.46 -18.55 2.30
CA LEU A 47 -17.17 -19.81 2.45
C LEU A 47 -17.99 -20.19 1.21
N ASN A 48 -18.10 -19.30 0.23
CA ASN A 48 -18.83 -19.51 -1.02
C ASN A 48 -17.91 -20.08 -2.10
N PRO A 49 -18.10 -21.34 -2.55
CA PRO A 49 -17.24 -21.95 -3.56
C PRO A 49 -17.19 -21.18 -4.89
N ASP A 50 -18.32 -20.66 -5.36
CA ASP A 50 -18.40 -19.90 -6.61
C ASP A 50 -17.62 -18.59 -6.52
N TRP A 51 -17.65 -17.93 -5.37
CA TRP A 51 -16.87 -16.72 -5.16
C TRP A 51 -15.38 -17.03 -5.11
N ILE A 52 -14.98 -18.14 -4.44
CA ILE A 52 -13.59 -18.58 -4.38
C ILE A 52 -13.04 -18.84 -5.78
N GLU A 53 -13.80 -19.53 -6.63
CA GLU A 53 -13.34 -19.85 -7.98
C GLU A 53 -13.22 -18.59 -8.84
N LYS A 54 -14.21 -17.69 -8.80
CA LYS A 54 -14.13 -16.38 -9.48
C LYS A 54 -12.94 -15.56 -9.01
N GLU A 55 -12.64 -15.56 -7.71
CA GLU A 55 -11.50 -14.83 -7.16
C GLU A 55 -10.16 -15.45 -7.58
N LYS A 56 -10.05 -16.79 -7.61
CA LYS A 56 -8.86 -17.47 -8.15
C LYS A 56 -8.61 -17.09 -9.60
N GLU A 57 -9.66 -17.11 -10.43
CA GLU A 57 -9.54 -16.74 -11.85
C GLU A 57 -9.16 -15.25 -12.00
N ARG A 58 -9.73 -14.36 -11.21
CA ARG A 58 -9.35 -12.94 -11.18
C ARG A 58 -7.87 -12.75 -10.84
N VAL A 59 -7.38 -13.47 -9.83
CA VAL A 59 -5.97 -13.42 -9.41
C VAL A 59 -5.08 -14.00 -10.50
N ARG A 60 -5.45 -15.14 -11.11
CA ARG A 60 -4.72 -15.74 -12.21
C ARG A 60 -4.58 -14.80 -13.40
N LYS A 61 -5.67 -14.15 -13.84
CA LYS A 61 -5.65 -13.15 -14.92
C LYS A 61 -4.71 -11.99 -14.59
N LYS A 62 -4.75 -11.49 -13.35
CA LYS A 62 -3.84 -10.42 -12.91
C LYS A 62 -2.39 -10.86 -12.94
N GLN A 63 -2.08 -12.07 -12.47
CA GLN A 63 -0.72 -12.62 -12.50
C GLN A 63 -0.19 -12.79 -13.94
N VAL A 64 -1.02 -13.30 -14.84
CA VAL A 64 -0.67 -13.43 -16.27
C VAL A 64 -0.39 -12.06 -16.89
N ALA A 65 -1.25 -11.07 -16.63
CA ALA A 65 -1.06 -9.71 -17.12
C ALA A 65 0.21 -9.03 -16.58
N GLN A 66 0.67 -9.43 -15.39
CA GLN A 66 1.91 -8.92 -14.79
C GLN A 66 3.16 -9.72 -15.19
N LYS A 67 2.98 -10.91 -15.78
CA LYS A 67 4.10 -11.74 -16.21
C LYS A 67 4.84 -11.05 -17.36
N GLY A 68 6.16 -10.88 -17.20
CA GLY A 68 6.98 -10.17 -18.17
C GLY A 68 6.97 -8.64 -18.04
N HIS A 69 6.17 -8.06 -17.15
CA HIS A 69 6.26 -6.63 -16.89
C HIS A 69 7.68 -6.28 -16.38
N PRO A 70 8.33 -5.23 -16.89
CA PRO A 70 9.73 -4.89 -16.55
C PRO A 70 10.01 -4.88 -15.05
N ARG A 71 9.11 -4.30 -14.25
CA ARG A 71 9.24 -4.30 -12.77
C ARG A 71 9.26 -5.71 -12.17
N THR A 72 8.45 -6.63 -12.71
CA THR A 72 8.39 -8.03 -12.21
C THR A 72 9.70 -8.75 -12.50
N LEU A 73 10.30 -8.51 -13.67
CA LEU A 73 11.59 -9.07 -14.05
C LEU A 73 12.71 -8.54 -13.17
N ILE A 74 12.73 -7.23 -12.91
CA ILE A 74 13.69 -6.58 -11.99
C ILE A 74 13.57 -7.16 -10.58
N TYR A 75 12.36 -7.33 -10.06
CA TYR A 75 12.15 -7.95 -8.75
C TYR A 75 12.65 -9.40 -8.69
N ALA A 76 12.41 -10.19 -9.73
CA ALA A 76 12.89 -11.57 -9.80
C ALA A 76 14.42 -11.63 -9.82
N GLU A 77 15.05 -10.76 -10.59
CA GLU A 77 16.50 -10.66 -10.69
C GLU A 77 17.13 -10.24 -9.35
N VAL A 78 16.65 -9.17 -8.74
CA VAL A 78 17.13 -8.71 -7.42
C VAL A 78 16.95 -9.81 -6.36
N LYS A 79 15.81 -10.53 -6.38
CA LYS A 79 15.57 -11.65 -5.48
C LYS A 79 16.61 -12.78 -5.67
N ARG A 80 16.96 -13.09 -6.92
CA ARG A 80 18.00 -14.06 -7.27
C ARG A 80 19.36 -13.62 -6.71
N MET A 81 19.75 -12.36 -6.97
CA MET A 81 21.03 -11.80 -6.53
C MET A 81 21.16 -11.72 -5.00
N VAL A 82 20.05 -11.47 -4.30
CA VAL A 82 20.01 -11.56 -2.82
C VAL A 82 20.19 -13.00 -2.36
N ALA A 83 19.59 -13.96 -3.06
CA ALA A 83 19.70 -15.37 -2.69
C ALA A 83 21.10 -15.95 -2.95
N SER A 84 21.80 -15.45 -4.00
CA SER A 84 23.21 -15.83 -4.30
C SER A 84 24.24 -15.09 -3.43
N GLY A 85 23.83 -14.05 -2.69
CA GLY A 85 24.73 -13.22 -1.90
C GLY A 85 25.43 -12.10 -2.68
N GLU A 86 25.14 -11.95 -3.99
CA GLU A 86 25.63 -10.84 -4.81
C GLU A 86 25.12 -9.47 -4.31
N ILE A 87 23.89 -9.44 -3.77
CA ILE A 87 23.34 -8.28 -3.08
C ILE A 87 23.11 -8.63 -1.61
N ILE A 88 23.78 -7.93 -0.72
CA ILE A 88 23.63 -8.09 0.72
C ILE A 88 22.48 -7.22 1.22
N LYS A 89 21.50 -7.87 1.88
CA LYS A 89 20.43 -7.13 2.55
C LYS A 89 20.99 -6.29 3.69
N LYS A 90 20.51 -5.05 3.77
CA LYS A 90 20.83 -4.14 4.87
C LYS A 90 19.61 -3.92 5.75
N PRO A 91 19.80 -3.52 7.01
CA PRO A 91 18.71 -3.02 7.85
C PRO A 91 18.05 -1.79 7.23
N CYS A 92 16.88 -1.43 7.74
CA CYS A 92 16.17 -0.23 7.30
C CYS A 92 17.01 1.03 7.52
N GLU A 93 17.29 1.78 6.46
CA GLU A 93 18.13 2.98 6.49
C GLU A 93 17.53 4.14 7.31
N VAL A 94 16.23 4.07 7.64
CA VAL A 94 15.57 5.07 8.50
C VAL A 94 15.65 4.69 9.98
N CYS A 95 15.32 3.44 10.35
CA CYS A 95 15.14 3.05 11.76
C CYS A 95 15.92 1.79 12.18
N GLY A 96 16.82 1.28 11.37
CA GLY A 96 17.67 0.15 11.70
C GLY A 96 16.99 -1.22 11.82
N LYS A 97 15.69 -1.35 11.54
CA LYS A 97 14.99 -2.65 11.63
C LYS A 97 15.58 -3.65 10.63
N GLU A 98 15.92 -4.84 11.13
CA GLU A 98 16.49 -5.94 10.35
C GLU A 98 15.62 -6.39 9.16
N LYS A 99 14.29 -6.44 9.36
CA LYS A 99 13.35 -6.81 8.29
C LYS A 99 13.12 -5.63 7.36
N ALA A 100 13.98 -5.48 6.37
CA ALA A 100 13.89 -4.48 5.33
C ALA A 100 13.62 -5.08 3.95
N GLN A 101 13.08 -4.27 3.05
CA GLN A 101 12.80 -4.56 1.65
C GLN A 101 13.56 -3.57 0.78
N GLY A 102 14.09 -4.03 -0.35
CA GLY A 102 14.69 -3.15 -1.35
C GLY A 102 13.64 -2.26 -2.01
N HIS A 103 13.84 -0.96 -1.97
CA HIS A 103 13.03 0.04 -2.66
C HIS A 103 13.80 0.59 -3.85
N HIS A 104 13.14 0.68 -5.01
CA HIS A 104 13.68 1.32 -6.21
C HIS A 104 13.11 2.72 -6.34
N GLU A 105 13.95 3.72 -6.34
CA GLU A 105 13.58 5.08 -6.76
C GLU A 105 13.43 5.15 -8.28
N ASP A 106 14.37 4.52 -9.00
CA ASP A 106 14.40 4.45 -10.46
C ASP A 106 14.55 2.98 -10.92
N TYR A 107 13.55 2.47 -11.60
CA TYR A 107 13.58 1.12 -12.16
C TYR A 107 14.56 0.95 -13.34
N ASN A 108 15.09 2.03 -13.90
CA ASN A 108 16.20 1.95 -14.88
C ASN A 108 17.55 1.66 -14.23
N LYS A 109 17.60 1.75 -12.88
CA LYS A 109 18.76 1.40 -12.06
C LYS A 109 18.41 0.24 -11.12
N PRO A 110 18.27 -0.98 -11.63
CA PRO A 110 17.69 -2.10 -10.90
C PRO A 110 18.47 -2.53 -9.64
N TYR A 111 19.74 -2.17 -9.55
CA TYR A 111 20.63 -2.56 -8.44
C TYR A 111 20.86 -1.42 -7.44
N ASP A 112 20.37 -0.22 -7.73
CA ASP A 112 20.40 0.92 -6.81
C ASP A 112 19.22 0.80 -5.83
N LEU A 113 19.44 0.06 -4.75
CA LEU A 113 18.42 -0.31 -3.78
C LEU A 113 18.61 0.45 -2.48
N ILE A 114 17.51 0.98 -2.00
CA ILE A 114 17.40 1.58 -0.67
C ILE A 114 16.63 0.60 0.23
N TRP A 115 17.20 0.26 1.38
CA TRP A 115 16.60 -0.73 2.27
C TRP A 115 15.67 -0.08 3.28
N LEU A 116 14.37 -0.36 3.16
CA LEU A 116 13.33 0.21 4.00
C LEU A 116 12.47 -0.89 4.65
N CYS A 117 12.12 -0.73 5.94
CA CYS A 117 11.11 -1.59 6.54
C CYS A 117 9.75 -1.34 5.90
N VAL A 118 8.79 -2.24 6.09
CA VAL A 118 7.46 -2.18 5.46
C VAL A 118 6.80 -0.82 5.66
N ARG A 119 6.89 -0.24 6.87
CA ARG A 119 6.33 1.09 7.18
C ARG A 119 6.97 2.17 6.32
N HIS A 120 8.29 2.33 6.40
CA HIS A 120 9.00 3.41 5.69
C HIS A 120 8.96 3.23 4.16
N HIS A 121 8.88 2.00 3.68
CA HIS A 121 8.65 1.69 2.27
C HIS A 121 7.26 2.17 1.80
N GLN A 122 6.22 1.95 2.60
CA GLN A 122 4.88 2.47 2.32
C GLN A 122 4.82 4.00 2.40
N ASP A 123 5.44 4.60 3.42
CA ASP A 123 5.50 6.05 3.59
C ASP A 123 6.18 6.72 2.38
N ARG A 124 7.27 6.12 1.86
CA ARG A 124 7.91 6.60 0.63
C ARG A 124 6.98 6.53 -0.58
N HIS A 125 6.28 5.43 -0.77
CA HIS A 125 5.32 5.32 -1.87
C HIS A 125 4.15 6.29 -1.75
N ILE A 126 3.70 6.61 -0.54
CA ILE A 126 2.67 7.62 -0.31
C ILE A 126 3.20 9.00 -0.69
N HIS A 127 4.43 9.33 -0.26
CA HIS A 127 5.08 10.60 -0.60
C HIS A 127 5.21 10.79 -2.13
N LEU A 128 5.73 9.78 -2.83
CA LEU A 128 5.88 9.80 -4.30
C LEU A 128 4.53 9.99 -5.02
N ARG A 129 3.47 9.33 -4.55
CA ARG A 129 2.12 9.48 -5.13
C ARG A 129 1.54 10.87 -4.89
N ASN A 130 1.72 11.41 -3.69
CA ASN A 130 1.22 12.74 -3.34
C ASN A 130 1.92 13.81 -4.16
N ALA A 131 3.24 13.76 -4.30
CA ALA A 131 4.01 14.67 -5.15
C ALA A 131 3.49 14.63 -6.60
N LYS A 132 3.33 13.44 -7.17
CA LYS A 132 2.77 13.27 -8.51
C LYS A 132 1.35 13.86 -8.65
N THR A 133 0.50 13.66 -7.64
CA THR A 133 -0.88 14.18 -7.67
C THR A 133 -0.93 15.70 -7.63
N LEU A 134 0.04 16.32 -6.94
CA LEU A 134 0.18 17.77 -6.80
C LEU A 134 0.99 18.41 -7.94
N GLY A 135 1.51 17.63 -8.88
CA GLY A 135 2.40 18.10 -9.95
C GLY A 135 3.73 18.64 -9.43
N GLN A 136 4.19 18.16 -8.28
CA GLN A 136 5.42 18.58 -7.63
C GLN A 136 6.52 17.55 -7.80
N GLU A 137 7.76 18.01 -7.84
CA GLU A 137 8.92 17.11 -7.74
C GLU A 137 8.94 16.43 -6.36
N PRO A 138 9.12 15.11 -6.31
CA PRO A 138 9.22 14.41 -5.04
C PRO A 138 10.51 14.80 -4.32
N MET A 139 10.44 14.96 -3.00
CA MET A 139 11.62 15.15 -2.16
C MET A 139 12.65 14.03 -2.42
N PRO A 140 13.94 14.36 -2.64
CA PRO A 140 15.00 13.35 -2.79
C PRO A 140 15.01 12.37 -1.62
N ILE A 141 15.30 11.11 -1.90
CA ILE A 141 15.23 10.03 -0.89
C ILE A 141 16.13 10.28 0.33
N SER A 142 17.31 10.88 0.13
CA SER A 142 18.21 11.23 1.22
C SER A 142 17.61 12.24 2.21
N TYR A 143 16.86 13.22 1.72
CA TYR A 143 16.14 14.17 2.58
C TYR A 143 14.93 13.52 3.24
N PHE A 144 14.21 12.66 2.52
CA PHE A 144 13.10 11.89 3.07
C PHE A 144 13.56 11.02 4.25
N ILE A 145 14.68 10.30 4.11
CA ILE A 145 15.26 9.49 5.19
C ILE A 145 15.61 10.37 6.39
N LYS A 146 16.32 11.48 6.17
CA LYS A 146 16.70 12.41 7.23
C LYS A 146 15.49 12.99 7.97
N SER A 147 14.43 13.37 7.26
CA SER A 147 13.22 13.93 7.87
C SER A 147 12.52 12.97 8.81
N LEU A 148 12.62 11.65 8.57
CA LEU A 148 12.05 10.63 9.44
C LEU A 148 12.96 10.24 10.61
N GLN A 149 14.27 10.46 10.49
CA GLN A 149 15.23 10.17 11.58
C GLN A 149 15.20 11.22 12.71
N VAL A 150 14.79 12.46 12.41
CA VAL A 150 14.71 13.55 13.38
C VAL A 150 13.52 13.41 14.36
N THR A 151 12.59 12.49 14.11
CA THR A 151 11.36 12.29 14.91
C THR A 151 11.48 11.18 15.98
N PHE A 152 12.71 10.71 16.29
CA PHE A 152 12.96 9.69 17.32
C PHE A 152 13.92 10.18 18.38
#